data_81ff118505d245661faca09549ec642f
#
_entry.id   81ff118505d245661faca09549ec642f
#
_cell.length_a   1.000
_cell.length_b   1.000
_cell.length_c   1.000
_cell.angle_alpha   90.00
_cell.angle_beta   90.00
_cell.angle_gamma   90.00
#
_symmetry.space_group_name_H-M   'P 1'
#
loop_
_entity.id
_entity.type
_entity.pdbx_description
1 polymer ?
#
loop_
_entity_poly.entity_id
_entity_poly.type
_entity_poly.pdbx_seq_one_letter_code
_entity_poly.pdbx_strand_id
1 'polypeptide(L)'
;MKKMIFMMIYDVIGSVFIGVSIVCFAVAADFAPGGVNGIAVMANYLANIPIGLATILINIPIILFTFRSLGKAFFLYSVKTMVISSFLIDYVLCRLPLYHGSRLLAAILAGITAGIGYSLIFNEGSSTGGTDFIIAAIKKKRPKMTFGLLAFAVDGIIVLLSIFVFKEALAFIYGMVYTIVTSVALDLCT
;
A
#
# COMPACT_ATOMS: atom_id res chain seq x y z
N MET A 1 -26.94 8.44 -0.61
CA MET A 1 -26.29 8.89 0.63
C MET A 1 -25.74 7.74 1.48
N LYS A 2 -26.55 6.78 1.94
CA LYS A 2 -26.07 5.66 2.80
C LYS A 2 -24.87 4.90 2.21
N LYS A 3 -24.91 4.49 0.93
CA LYS A 3 -23.80 3.76 0.28
C LYS A 3 -22.48 4.55 0.29
N MET A 4 -22.54 5.86 0.05
CA MET A 4 -21.34 6.71 0.05
C MET A 4 -20.72 6.86 1.45
N ILE A 5 -21.54 6.89 2.49
CA ILE A 5 -21.09 6.93 3.89
C ILE A 5 -20.38 5.61 4.24
N PHE A 6 -20.95 4.46 3.87
CA PHE A 6 -20.30 3.17 4.09
C PHE A 6 -18.95 3.07 3.37
N MET A 7 -18.87 3.46 2.10
CA MET A 7 -17.61 3.50 1.37
C MET A 7 -16.56 4.37 2.09
N MET A 8 -16.94 5.56 2.60
CA MET A 8 -16.01 6.40 3.36
C MET A 8 -15.53 5.73 4.64
N ILE A 9 -16.39 5.01 5.35
CA ILE A 9 -16.01 4.29 6.58
C ILE A 9 -14.98 3.20 6.24
N TYR A 10 -15.22 2.40 5.20
CA TYR A 10 -14.29 1.37 4.76
C TYR A 10 -12.96 1.95 4.27
N ASP A 11 -12.99 3.08 3.55
CA ASP A 11 -11.78 3.78 3.12
C ASP A 11 -10.95 4.27 4.31
N VAL A 12 -11.60 4.85 5.34
CA VAL A 12 -10.90 5.31 6.54
C VAL A 12 -10.34 4.13 7.33
N ILE A 13 -11.13 3.10 7.60
CA ILE A 13 -10.68 1.92 8.34
C ILE A 13 -9.53 1.23 7.57
N GLY A 14 -9.69 0.97 6.29
CA GLY A 14 -8.66 0.38 5.45
C GLY A 14 -7.38 1.22 5.42
N SER A 15 -7.51 2.55 5.32
CA SER A 15 -6.36 3.47 5.37
C SER A 15 -5.65 3.45 6.73
N VAL A 16 -6.38 3.29 7.85
CA VAL A 16 -5.78 3.12 9.18
C VAL A 16 -4.98 1.82 9.23
N PHE A 17 -5.52 0.70 8.76
CA PHE A 17 -4.80 -0.58 8.72
C PHE A 17 -3.52 -0.49 7.88
N ILE A 18 -3.59 0.10 6.69
CA ILE A 18 -2.42 0.29 5.82
C ILE A 18 -1.41 1.23 6.47
N GLY A 19 -1.87 2.34 7.04
CA GLY A 19 -0.98 3.30 7.70
C GLY A 19 -0.27 2.72 8.93
N VAL A 20 -0.96 1.93 9.75
CA VAL A 20 -0.35 1.18 10.87
C VAL A 20 0.70 0.19 10.35
N SER A 21 0.39 -0.53 9.28
CA SER A 21 1.34 -1.42 8.61
C SER A 21 2.64 -0.69 8.21
N ILE A 22 2.51 0.47 7.62
CA ILE A 22 3.66 1.26 7.14
C ILE A 22 4.42 1.88 8.32
N VAL A 23 3.73 2.67 9.15
CA VAL A 23 4.37 3.50 10.18
C VAL A 23 4.86 2.65 11.35
N CYS A 24 4.00 1.78 11.90
CA CYS A 24 4.36 1.05 13.11
C CYS A 24 5.28 -0.13 12.85
N PHE A 25 5.22 -0.74 11.66
CA PHE A 25 5.97 -1.96 11.39
C PHE A 25 7.04 -1.79 10.31
N ALA A 26 6.69 -1.31 9.09
CA ALA A 26 7.64 -1.27 7.99
C ALA A 26 8.76 -0.26 8.23
N VAL A 27 8.42 0.97 8.64
CA VAL A 27 9.41 2.00 9.01
C VAL A 27 10.23 1.57 10.22
N ALA A 28 9.59 1.01 11.24
CA ALA A 28 10.25 0.56 12.47
C ALA A 28 11.26 -0.60 12.25
N ALA A 29 11.07 -1.38 11.21
CA ALA A 29 11.92 -2.54 10.91
C ALA A 29 12.83 -2.34 9.68
N ASP A 30 12.95 -1.10 9.17
CA ASP A 30 13.80 -0.71 8.04
C ASP A 30 13.63 -1.62 6.82
N PHE A 31 12.39 -1.83 6.37
CA PHE A 31 12.10 -2.47 5.10
C PHE A 31 11.06 -1.70 4.31
N ALA A 32 11.11 -1.79 2.98
CA ALA A 32 10.09 -1.23 2.12
C ALA A 32 8.96 -2.24 1.90
N PRO A 33 7.69 -1.86 2.13
CA PRO A 33 6.56 -2.60 1.59
C PRO A 33 6.59 -2.60 0.05
N GLY A 34 5.75 -3.39 -0.57
CA GLY A 34 5.57 -3.31 -2.02
C GLY A 34 4.90 -2.02 -2.47
N GLY A 35 4.83 -1.82 -3.77
CA GLY A 35 4.07 -0.74 -4.37
C GLY A 35 4.64 0.66 -4.20
N VAL A 36 3.82 1.65 -4.53
CA VAL A 36 4.21 3.07 -4.38
C VAL A 36 4.46 3.42 -2.93
N ASN A 37 3.78 2.78 -1.98
CA ASN A 37 4.06 2.94 -0.56
C ASN A 37 5.50 2.53 -0.21
N GLY A 38 6.03 1.49 -0.86
CA GLY A 38 7.44 1.10 -0.71
C GLY A 38 8.40 2.15 -1.24
N ILE A 39 8.10 2.72 -2.40
CA ILE A 39 8.91 3.83 -2.94
C ILE A 39 8.82 5.05 -2.01
N ALA A 40 7.65 5.34 -1.45
CA ALA A 40 7.46 6.43 -0.51
C ALA A 40 8.23 6.22 0.82
N VAL A 41 8.25 4.99 1.34
CA VAL A 41 9.08 4.63 2.52
C VAL A 41 10.56 4.77 2.20
N MET A 42 11.03 4.33 1.04
CA MET A 42 12.40 4.54 0.60
C MET A 42 12.75 6.03 0.45
N ALA A 43 11.84 6.85 -0.10
CA ALA A 43 12.02 8.31 -0.19
C ALA A 43 12.07 8.97 1.20
N ASN A 44 11.27 8.50 2.13
CA ASN A 44 11.31 8.95 3.53
C ASN A 44 12.66 8.60 4.18
N TYR A 45 13.13 7.37 4.00
CA TYR A 45 14.41 6.91 4.53
C TYR A 45 15.62 7.72 3.99
N LEU A 46 15.62 8.03 2.70
CA LEU A 46 16.72 8.74 2.04
C LEU A 46 16.70 10.26 2.26
N ALA A 47 15.53 10.88 2.28
CA ALA A 47 15.36 12.33 2.19
C ALA A 47 14.40 12.92 3.24
N ASN A 48 13.91 12.13 4.19
CA ASN A 48 12.93 12.54 5.20
C ASN A 48 11.65 13.17 4.61
N ILE A 49 11.28 12.80 3.39
CA ILE A 49 10.03 13.24 2.75
C ILE A 49 8.87 12.53 3.45
N PRO A 50 7.79 13.24 3.88
CA PRO A 50 6.61 12.59 4.46
C PRO A 50 6.05 11.52 3.52
N ILE A 51 5.73 10.33 4.06
CA ILE A 51 5.36 9.14 3.27
C ILE A 51 4.10 9.38 2.45
N GLY A 52 3.08 10.00 3.06
CA GLY A 52 1.83 10.32 2.37
C GLY A 52 2.04 11.36 1.26
N LEU A 53 2.86 12.39 1.49
CA LEU A 53 3.22 13.36 0.47
C LEU A 53 3.95 12.70 -0.70
N ALA A 54 4.95 11.86 -0.42
CA ALA A 54 5.67 11.11 -1.45
C ALA A 54 4.72 10.21 -2.24
N THR A 55 3.79 9.53 -1.57
CA THR A 55 2.76 8.70 -2.20
C THR A 55 1.91 9.52 -3.17
N ILE A 56 1.44 10.70 -2.79
CA ILE A 56 0.66 11.58 -3.67
C ILE A 56 1.47 11.98 -4.90
N LEU A 57 2.70 12.46 -4.71
CA LEU A 57 3.54 12.94 -5.80
C LEU A 57 3.86 11.85 -6.83
N ILE A 58 4.21 10.64 -6.36
CA ILE A 58 4.51 9.50 -7.23
C ILE A 58 3.26 9.03 -7.98
N ASN A 59 2.09 9.19 -7.38
CA ASN A 59 0.84 8.80 -8.02
C ASN A 59 0.40 9.73 -9.16
N ILE A 60 0.83 10.99 -9.20
CA ILE A 60 0.43 11.92 -10.27
C ILE A 60 0.69 11.34 -11.67
N PRO A 61 1.92 10.91 -12.04
CA PRO A 61 2.15 10.32 -13.35
C PRO A 61 1.38 9.01 -13.57
N ILE A 62 1.29 8.15 -12.55
CA ILE A 62 0.57 6.87 -12.66
C ILE A 62 -0.90 7.09 -12.99
N ILE A 63 -1.51 8.05 -12.33
CA ILE A 63 -2.87 8.49 -12.55
C ILE A 63 -3.08 8.95 -14.00
N LEU A 64 -2.20 9.80 -14.52
CA LEU A 64 -2.30 10.31 -15.89
C LEU A 64 -2.28 9.17 -16.93
N PHE A 65 -1.46 8.14 -16.69
CA PHE A 65 -1.36 6.99 -17.59
C PHE A 65 -2.53 6.01 -17.46
N THR A 66 -3.06 5.81 -16.26
CA THR A 66 -4.09 4.78 -15.99
C THR A 66 -5.52 5.30 -16.08
N PHE A 67 -5.71 6.62 -16.08
CA PHE A 67 -7.03 7.27 -16.10
C PHE A 67 -7.96 6.75 -17.21
N ARG A 68 -7.42 6.56 -18.43
CA ARG A 68 -8.21 6.06 -19.58
C ARG A 68 -8.66 4.62 -19.44
N SER A 69 -7.95 3.81 -18.66
CA SER A 69 -8.20 2.37 -18.53
C SER A 69 -9.23 2.01 -17.47
N LEU A 70 -9.27 2.76 -16.36
CA LEU A 70 -10.02 2.38 -15.16
C LEU A 70 -11.38 3.10 -15.03
N GLY A 71 -11.57 4.19 -15.74
CA GLY A 71 -12.82 4.96 -15.72
C GLY A 71 -12.90 6.01 -14.61
N LYS A 72 -13.74 7.06 -14.85
CA LYS A 72 -13.81 8.24 -13.99
C LYS A 72 -14.26 7.94 -12.55
N ALA A 73 -15.19 6.99 -12.36
CA ALA A 73 -15.73 6.70 -11.03
C ALA A 73 -14.68 6.06 -10.11
N PHE A 74 -14.01 5.00 -10.60
CA PHE A 74 -12.92 4.36 -9.85
C PHE A 74 -11.83 5.36 -9.48
N PHE A 75 -11.47 6.21 -10.43
CA PHE A 75 -10.47 7.24 -10.24
C PHE A 75 -10.83 8.23 -9.12
N LEU A 76 -12.04 8.79 -9.15
CA LEU A 76 -12.51 9.76 -8.15
C LEU A 76 -12.54 9.13 -6.74
N TYR A 77 -13.01 7.88 -6.63
CA TYR A 77 -13.00 7.17 -5.35
C TYR A 77 -11.58 6.93 -4.85
N SER A 78 -10.68 6.51 -5.73
CA SER A 78 -9.28 6.23 -5.37
C SER A 78 -8.50 7.48 -4.98
N VAL A 79 -8.67 8.60 -5.68
CA VAL A 79 -8.04 9.88 -5.30
C VAL A 79 -8.49 10.30 -3.89
N LYS A 80 -9.78 10.19 -3.60
CA LYS A 80 -10.31 10.45 -2.25
C LYS A 80 -9.62 9.57 -1.21
N THR A 81 -9.57 8.27 -1.45
CA THR A 81 -8.95 7.30 -0.52
C THR A 81 -7.46 7.55 -0.36
N MET A 82 -6.75 7.85 -1.45
CA MET A 82 -5.33 8.21 -1.42
C MET A 82 -5.08 9.45 -0.55
N VAL A 83 -5.89 10.50 -0.68
CA VAL A 83 -5.75 11.71 0.15
C VAL A 83 -6.02 11.40 1.62
N ILE A 84 -7.07 10.62 1.92
CA ILE A 84 -7.39 10.18 3.29
C ILE A 84 -6.22 9.38 3.87
N SER A 85 -5.72 8.38 3.15
CA SER A 85 -4.63 7.53 3.58
C SER A 85 -3.35 8.32 3.83
N SER A 86 -2.97 9.20 2.90
CA SER A 86 -1.78 10.05 3.02
C SER A 86 -1.87 10.99 4.22
N PHE A 87 -3.02 11.62 4.42
CA PHE A 87 -3.25 12.47 5.59
C PHE A 87 -3.15 11.69 6.90
N LEU A 88 -3.77 10.52 6.97
CA LEU A 88 -3.69 9.67 8.15
C LEU A 88 -2.25 9.23 8.46
N ILE A 89 -1.48 8.83 7.46
CA ILE A 89 -0.09 8.41 7.60
C ILE A 89 0.77 9.55 8.14
N ASP A 90 0.71 10.73 7.52
CA ASP A 90 1.64 11.82 7.82
C ASP A 90 1.28 12.61 9.09
N TYR A 91 0.00 12.71 9.46
CA TYR A 91 -0.44 13.60 10.54
C TYR A 91 -1.03 12.89 11.76
N VAL A 92 -1.60 11.71 11.58
CA VAL A 92 -2.28 10.97 12.66
C VAL A 92 -1.43 9.80 13.12
N LEU A 93 -1.10 8.90 12.21
CA LEU A 93 -0.46 7.62 12.53
C LEU A 93 1.04 7.76 12.77
N CYS A 94 1.68 8.82 12.24
CA CYS A 94 3.09 9.13 12.52
C CYS A 94 3.41 9.34 14.02
N ARG A 95 2.38 9.53 14.84
CA ARG A 95 2.51 9.69 16.30
C ARG A 95 2.35 8.37 17.07
N LEU A 96 2.02 7.29 16.39
CA LEU A 96 1.88 5.98 17.04
C LEU A 96 3.26 5.42 17.43
N PRO A 97 3.31 4.61 18.50
CA PRO A 97 4.55 3.97 18.91
C PRO A 97 5.05 3.01 17.82
N LEU A 98 6.35 3.05 17.59
CA LEU A 98 7.02 2.12 16.69
C LEU A 98 7.09 0.73 17.33
N TYR A 99 7.03 -0.30 16.50
CA TYR A 99 7.21 -1.68 16.97
C TYR A 99 8.69 -1.95 17.25
N HIS A 100 9.00 -2.47 18.45
CA HIS A 100 10.38 -2.75 18.91
C HIS A 100 10.71 -4.25 19.01
N GLY A 101 9.93 -5.11 18.36
CA GLY A 101 10.17 -6.56 18.35
C GLY A 101 11.07 -7.02 17.20
N SER A 102 11.02 -8.31 16.88
CA SER A 102 11.80 -8.87 15.76
C SER A 102 11.32 -8.32 14.41
N ARG A 103 12.25 -8.01 13.52
CA ARG A 103 11.96 -7.50 12.16
C ARG A 103 11.11 -8.47 11.33
N LEU A 104 11.31 -9.78 11.51
CA LEU A 104 10.49 -10.80 10.86
C LEU A 104 9.03 -10.73 11.30
N LEU A 105 8.79 -10.61 12.61
CA LEU A 105 7.43 -10.49 13.14
C LEU A 105 6.79 -9.17 12.70
N ALA A 106 7.57 -8.07 12.64
CA ALA A 106 7.12 -6.81 12.08
C ALA A 106 6.65 -6.97 10.62
N ALA A 107 7.41 -7.67 9.77
CA ALA A 107 7.04 -7.92 8.38
C ALA A 107 5.76 -8.75 8.26
N ILE A 108 5.57 -9.76 9.09
CA ILE A 108 4.35 -10.58 9.11
C ILE A 108 3.14 -9.75 9.56
N LEU A 109 3.25 -9.03 10.68
CA LEU A 109 2.16 -8.18 11.19
C LEU A 109 1.81 -7.05 10.22
N ALA A 110 2.84 -6.44 9.62
CA ALA A 110 2.64 -5.46 8.55
C ALA A 110 1.86 -6.05 7.38
N GLY A 111 2.25 -7.24 6.92
CA GLY A 111 1.59 -7.91 5.80
C GLY A 111 0.12 -8.25 6.10
N ILE A 112 -0.18 -8.76 7.27
CA ILE A 112 -1.55 -9.06 7.68
C ILE A 112 -2.40 -7.78 7.75
N THR A 113 -1.90 -6.75 8.43
CA THR A 113 -2.63 -5.48 8.58
C THR A 113 -2.83 -4.80 7.23
N ALA A 114 -1.81 -4.77 6.37
CA ALA A 114 -1.95 -4.21 5.02
C ALA A 114 -2.95 -4.99 4.17
N GLY A 115 -2.89 -6.33 4.17
CA GLY A 115 -3.80 -7.18 3.40
C GLY A 115 -5.26 -6.96 3.78
N ILE A 116 -5.57 -6.87 5.08
CA ILE A 116 -6.91 -6.51 5.56
C ILE A 116 -7.29 -5.10 5.08
N GLY A 117 -6.40 -4.12 5.22
CA GLY A 117 -6.65 -2.74 4.79
C GLY A 117 -6.93 -2.63 3.30
N TYR A 118 -6.11 -3.28 2.46
CA TYR A 118 -6.31 -3.31 1.01
C TYR A 118 -7.60 -4.02 0.61
N SER A 119 -7.95 -5.13 1.24
CA SER A 119 -9.21 -5.85 0.94
C SER A 119 -10.43 -4.97 1.19
N LEU A 120 -10.46 -4.23 2.31
CA LEU A 120 -11.56 -3.31 2.63
C LEU A 120 -11.72 -2.23 1.56
N ILE A 121 -10.62 -1.66 1.07
CA ILE A 121 -10.62 -0.60 0.06
C ILE A 121 -10.99 -1.14 -1.32
N PHE A 122 -10.42 -2.28 -1.73
CA PHE A 122 -10.67 -2.85 -3.05
C PHE A 122 -12.08 -3.40 -3.22
N ASN A 123 -12.66 -3.98 -2.17
CA ASN A 123 -14.05 -4.48 -2.19
C ASN A 123 -15.06 -3.36 -2.43
N GLU A 124 -14.74 -2.11 -2.03
CA GLU A 124 -15.57 -0.93 -2.31
C GLU A 124 -15.29 -0.28 -3.67
N GLY A 125 -14.42 -0.88 -4.49
CA GLY A 125 -14.05 -0.37 -5.82
C GLY A 125 -13.21 0.89 -5.77
N SER A 126 -12.40 1.03 -4.73
CA SER A 126 -11.46 2.12 -4.48
C SER A 126 -10.04 1.59 -4.41
N SER A 127 -9.03 2.46 -4.31
CA SER A 127 -7.62 2.11 -4.19
C SER A 127 -6.86 3.23 -3.46
N THR A 128 -5.76 2.88 -2.83
CA THR A 128 -4.83 3.87 -2.26
C THR A 128 -3.93 4.51 -3.31
N GLY A 129 -4.08 4.14 -4.56
CA GLY A 129 -3.24 4.61 -5.66
C GLY A 129 -2.06 3.69 -5.94
N GLY A 130 -1.11 4.20 -6.73
CA GLY A 130 0.13 3.51 -6.96
C GLY A 130 0.04 2.32 -7.91
N THR A 131 0.80 1.29 -7.58
CA THR A 131 0.79 0.01 -8.30
C THR A 131 -0.59 -0.62 -8.33
N ASP A 132 -1.47 -0.32 -7.37
CA ASP A 132 -2.86 -0.77 -7.35
C ASP A 132 -3.62 -0.40 -8.62
N PHE A 133 -3.36 0.79 -9.19
CA PHE A 133 -3.96 1.19 -10.48
C PHE A 133 -3.49 0.29 -11.61
N ILE A 134 -2.21 -0.10 -11.60
CA ILE A 134 -1.64 -1.03 -12.58
C ILE A 134 -2.28 -2.40 -12.39
N ILE A 135 -2.36 -2.88 -11.15
CA ILE A 135 -2.99 -4.15 -10.78
C ILE A 135 -4.45 -4.19 -11.21
N ALA A 136 -5.23 -3.15 -10.91
CA ALA A 136 -6.63 -3.04 -11.31
C ALA A 136 -6.79 -3.01 -12.83
N ALA A 137 -5.91 -2.33 -13.56
CA ALA A 137 -5.91 -2.31 -15.02
C ALA A 137 -5.59 -3.68 -15.64
N ILE A 138 -4.64 -4.42 -15.07
CA ILE A 138 -4.30 -5.79 -15.48
C ILE A 138 -5.45 -6.74 -15.12
N LYS A 139 -6.01 -6.66 -13.92
CA LYS A 139 -7.15 -7.46 -13.47
C LYS A 139 -8.35 -7.32 -14.39
N LYS A 140 -8.64 -6.10 -14.86
CA LYS A 140 -9.70 -5.84 -15.84
C LYS A 140 -9.47 -6.59 -17.17
N LYS A 141 -8.21 -6.72 -17.61
CA LYS A 141 -7.85 -7.46 -18.83
C LYS A 141 -7.72 -8.96 -18.59
N ARG A 142 -7.37 -9.37 -17.38
CA ARG A 142 -7.12 -10.78 -17.00
C ARG A 142 -7.89 -11.14 -15.72
N PRO A 143 -9.22 -11.30 -15.78
CA PRO A 143 -10.08 -11.47 -14.60
C PRO A 143 -9.81 -12.78 -13.82
N LYS A 144 -9.14 -13.75 -14.42
CA LYS A 144 -8.80 -15.04 -13.77
C LYS A 144 -7.62 -14.91 -12.78
N MET A 145 -6.82 -13.85 -12.86
CA MET A 145 -5.72 -13.65 -11.91
C MET A 145 -6.24 -13.02 -10.62
N THR A 146 -5.73 -13.41 -9.46
CA THR A 146 -6.12 -12.82 -8.18
C THR A 146 -5.43 -11.47 -7.96
N PHE A 147 -5.99 -10.62 -7.09
CA PHE A 147 -5.36 -9.36 -6.73
C PHE A 147 -4.02 -9.59 -6.05
N GLY A 148 -3.93 -10.56 -5.13
CA GLY A 148 -2.71 -10.88 -4.42
C GLY A 148 -1.58 -11.35 -5.35
N LEU A 149 -1.89 -12.22 -6.33
CA LEU A 149 -0.90 -12.66 -7.31
C LEU A 149 -0.34 -11.49 -8.13
N LEU A 150 -1.22 -10.58 -8.57
CA LEU A 150 -0.81 -9.39 -9.32
C LEU A 150 0.00 -8.42 -8.45
N ALA A 151 -0.41 -8.21 -7.20
CA ALA A 151 0.32 -7.42 -6.23
C ALA A 151 1.71 -8.02 -6.00
N PHE A 152 1.81 -9.31 -5.73
CA PHE A 152 3.09 -10.00 -5.57
C PHE A 152 4.04 -9.79 -6.76
N ALA A 153 3.53 -9.92 -7.99
CA ALA A 153 4.34 -9.79 -9.20
C ALA A 153 4.84 -8.35 -9.43
N VAL A 154 3.99 -7.35 -9.20
CA VAL A 154 4.34 -5.93 -9.42
C VAL A 154 5.18 -5.39 -8.27
N ASP A 155 4.78 -5.66 -7.04
CA ASP A 155 5.42 -5.11 -5.86
C ASP A 155 6.76 -5.78 -5.55
N GLY A 156 6.93 -7.05 -5.93
CA GLY A 156 8.20 -7.77 -5.80
C GLY A 156 9.36 -7.06 -6.50
N ILE A 157 9.10 -6.39 -7.62
CA ILE A 157 10.12 -5.59 -8.33
C ILE A 157 10.56 -4.41 -7.46
N ILE A 158 9.62 -3.74 -6.80
CA ILE A 158 9.91 -2.57 -5.93
C ILE A 158 10.68 -3.02 -4.68
N VAL A 159 10.25 -4.14 -4.10
CA VAL A 159 10.97 -4.73 -2.96
C VAL A 159 12.39 -5.13 -3.34
N LEU A 160 12.63 -5.63 -4.55
CA LEU A 160 13.98 -5.91 -5.04
C LEU A 160 14.85 -4.64 -5.11
N LEU A 161 14.26 -3.53 -5.56
CA LEU A 161 14.96 -2.24 -5.61
C LEU A 161 15.34 -1.72 -4.20
N SER A 162 14.63 -2.12 -3.15
CA SER A 162 14.91 -1.70 -1.78
C SER A 162 16.29 -2.12 -1.26
N ILE A 163 16.90 -3.18 -1.83
CA ILE A 163 18.25 -3.61 -1.50
C ILE A 163 19.26 -2.48 -1.69
N PHE A 164 19.11 -1.73 -2.79
CA PHE A 164 20.03 -0.63 -3.12
C PHE A 164 19.87 0.58 -2.18
N VAL A 165 18.66 0.76 -1.64
CA VAL A 165 18.31 1.89 -0.77
C VAL A 165 18.76 1.62 0.66
N PHE A 166 18.34 0.49 1.23
CA PHE A 166 18.67 0.14 2.61
C PHE A 166 20.09 -0.45 2.76
N LYS A 167 20.73 -0.85 1.64
CA LYS A 167 22.06 -1.47 1.59
C LYS A 167 22.17 -2.73 2.47
N GLU A 168 21.05 -3.39 2.70
CA GLU A 168 20.93 -4.56 3.56
C GLU A 168 20.07 -5.63 2.88
N ALA A 169 20.65 -6.83 2.67
CA ALA A 169 19.90 -7.94 2.06
C ALA A 169 18.71 -8.41 2.92
N LEU A 170 18.78 -8.22 4.24
CA LEU A 170 17.69 -8.57 5.15
C LEU A 170 16.44 -7.69 4.91
N ALA A 171 16.61 -6.42 4.54
CA ALA A 171 15.48 -5.55 4.20
C ALA A 171 14.67 -6.11 3.02
N PHE A 172 15.35 -6.68 2.02
CA PHE A 172 14.70 -7.39 0.92
C PHE A 172 13.92 -8.62 1.40
N ILE A 173 14.53 -9.45 2.27
CA ILE A 173 13.87 -10.65 2.80
C ILE A 173 12.58 -10.27 3.56
N TYR A 174 12.65 -9.26 4.42
CA TYR A 174 11.49 -8.78 5.17
C TYR A 174 10.42 -8.17 4.25
N GLY A 175 10.83 -7.39 3.24
CA GLY A 175 9.92 -6.88 2.22
C GLY A 175 9.23 -8.00 1.42
N MET A 176 9.95 -9.07 1.09
CA MET A 176 9.36 -10.25 0.44
C MET A 176 8.38 -10.99 1.35
N VAL A 177 8.72 -11.18 2.62
CA VAL A 177 7.79 -11.77 3.62
C VAL A 177 6.53 -10.92 3.72
N TYR A 178 6.68 -9.60 3.85
CA TYR A 178 5.55 -8.67 3.82
C TYR A 178 4.68 -8.86 2.58
N THR A 179 5.28 -8.86 1.39
CA THR A 179 4.55 -8.94 0.12
C THR A 179 3.79 -10.28 -0.01
N ILE A 180 4.41 -11.39 0.39
CA ILE A 180 3.77 -12.71 0.39
C ILE A 180 2.58 -12.71 1.36
N VAL A 181 2.78 -12.28 2.60
CA VAL A 181 1.73 -12.26 3.62
C VAL A 181 0.58 -11.34 3.23
N THR A 182 0.90 -10.14 2.71
CA THR A 182 -0.11 -9.18 2.20
C THR A 182 -0.92 -9.80 1.06
N SER A 183 -0.27 -10.45 0.09
CA SER A 183 -0.94 -11.09 -1.04
C SER A 183 -1.89 -12.19 -0.59
N VAL A 184 -1.45 -13.05 0.34
CA VAL A 184 -2.29 -14.12 0.89
C VAL A 184 -3.45 -13.54 1.70
N ALA A 185 -3.19 -12.57 2.59
CA ALA A 185 -4.23 -11.95 3.40
C ALA A 185 -5.26 -11.20 2.53
N LEU A 186 -4.82 -10.52 1.48
CA LEU A 186 -5.68 -9.85 0.52
C LEU A 186 -6.58 -10.86 -0.20
N ASP A 187 -6.03 -11.97 -0.72
CA ASP A 187 -6.81 -12.98 -1.44
C ASP A 187 -7.79 -13.75 -0.53
N LEU A 188 -7.49 -13.89 0.76
CA LEU A 188 -8.40 -14.50 1.72
C LEU A 188 -9.58 -13.60 2.12
N CYS A 189 -9.40 -12.27 2.03
CA CYS A 189 -10.41 -11.29 2.43
C CYS A 189 -11.20 -10.68 1.25
N THR A 190 -10.82 -11.01 0.01
CA THR A 190 -11.49 -10.50 -1.23
C THR A 190 -12.32 -11.58 -1.88
#